data_c02ca686410bf2631002824c716d25d5
#
_entry.id   c02ca686410bf2631002824c716d25d5
#
_cell.length_a   1.000
_cell.length_b   1.000
_cell.length_c   1.000
_cell.angle_alpha   90.00
_cell.angle_beta   90.00
_cell.angle_gamma   90.00
#
_symmetry.space_group_name_H-M   'P 1'
#
loop_
_entity.id
_entity.type
_entity.pdbx_description
1 polymer ?
#
loop_
_entity_poly.entity_id
_entity_poly.type
_entity_poly.pdbx_seq_one_letter_code
_entity_poly.pdbx_strand_id
1 'polypeptide(L)'
;MKEAVIVAAVRTPLGAFGGSLKDVPAVDLGSLVIKSAIERANLKPEQVDEVIMGNVLDAGLGQNVARQMSVNAGIPVASPAFTINKVCGSGLKAVQLAAQAVLCGDADIVVAGGAENMSQAPYVVQNQRWGSRMGDSKVVDTMLRDGLTDGFEGFHMGITAENVSEQYGITREDQDNFAVQSQKRAVAAIEAGRFKEEIVPVEIPQRRGEPIVFDTDEFPRKDASFEGLSKLRPVFKKDGTVTAGNASGINDGAAAVVVMSAEKAKELGVPVLATIKSYASAGLDPKVMGCGPIYASRKALEKGGFTVADLDLVESNEAFAAQACAVGKELGLDPEKVNVNGGAIALGHPIGASGCRILVTLLHEMEKRDAKRGLATLCIGGGMGTAVIVER
;
A
#
# COMPACT_ATOMS: atom_id res chain seq x y z
N MET A 1 -26.70 -4.43 -13.97
CA MET A 1 -25.53 -3.51 -13.85
C MET A 1 -24.29 -4.38 -13.89
N LYS A 2 -23.24 -3.96 -14.61
CA LYS A 2 -21.96 -4.68 -14.57
C LYS A 2 -21.43 -4.69 -13.13
N GLU A 3 -20.81 -5.80 -12.73
CA GLU A 3 -20.10 -5.92 -11.45
C GLU A 3 -18.61 -6.05 -11.71
N ALA A 4 -17.80 -5.38 -10.90
CA ALA A 4 -16.36 -5.50 -10.94
C ALA A 4 -15.90 -6.50 -9.87
N VAL A 5 -15.22 -7.55 -10.28
CA VAL A 5 -14.73 -8.62 -9.41
C VAL A 5 -13.20 -8.69 -9.42
N ILE A 6 -12.62 -9.15 -8.32
CA ILE A 6 -11.18 -9.42 -8.20
C ILE A 6 -11.00 -10.93 -8.32
N VAL A 7 -10.11 -11.36 -9.22
CA VAL A 7 -9.88 -12.78 -9.52
C VAL A 7 -8.48 -13.25 -9.17
N ALA A 8 -7.53 -12.34 -8.99
CA ALA A 8 -6.20 -12.66 -8.48
C ALA A 8 -5.67 -11.49 -7.65
N ALA A 9 -4.85 -11.81 -6.65
CA ALA A 9 -4.23 -10.86 -5.74
C ALA A 9 -2.86 -11.38 -5.30
N VAL A 10 -1.81 -10.59 -5.53
CA VAL A 10 -0.43 -10.97 -5.22
C VAL A 10 0.40 -9.78 -4.76
N ARG A 11 1.47 -10.04 -4.02
CA ARG A 11 2.48 -9.03 -3.65
C ARG A 11 3.87 -9.64 -3.60
N THR A 12 4.90 -8.82 -3.67
CA THR A 12 6.25 -9.22 -3.27
C THR A 12 6.34 -9.31 -1.74
N PRO A 13 7.34 -9.99 -1.18
CA PRO A 13 7.76 -9.69 0.17
C PRO A 13 8.21 -8.23 0.23
N LEU A 14 8.13 -7.61 1.41
CA LEU A 14 8.51 -6.20 1.60
C LEU A 14 9.95 -6.11 2.11
N GLY A 15 10.77 -5.35 1.38
CA GLY A 15 12.14 -5.02 1.74
C GLY A 15 12.21 -3.85 2.71
N ALA A 16 13.16 -3.87 3.64
CA ALA A 16 13.51 -2.74 4.47
C ALA A 16 14.31 -1.70 3.67
N PHE A 17 14.34 -0.47 4.13
CA PHE A 17 15.17 0.59 3.55
C PHE A 17 16.65 0.18 3.53
N GLY A 18 17.24 0.15 2.34
CA GLY A 18 18.59 -0.33 2.13
C GLY A 18 18.78 -1.84 2.35
N GLY A 19 17.68 -2.60 2.45
CA GLY A 19 17.65 -4.04 2.68
C GLY A 19 17.75 -4.89 1.40
N SER A 20 17.08 -6.04 1.41
CA SER A 20 17.22 -7.06 0.36
C SER A 20 16.79 -6.58 -1.02
N LEU A 21 15.77 -5.72 -1.11
CA LEU A 21 15.23 -5.22 -2.38
C LEU A 21 15.89 -3.92 -2.88
N LYS A 22 16.85 -3.36 -2.17
CA LYS A 22 17.42 -2.03 -2.48
C LYS A 22 17.96 -1.88 -3.91
N ASP A 23 18.42 -2.96 -4.51
CA ASP A 23 19.01 -2.97 -5.85
C ASP A 23 18.04 -3.50 -6.94
N VAL A 24 16.80 -3.84 -6.57
CA VAL A 24 15.75 -4.31 -7.50
C VAL A 24 14.86 -3.15 -7.91
N PRO A 25 14.88 -2.70 -9.17
CA PRO A 25 14.09 -1.57 -9.61
C PRO A 25 12.58 -1.74 -9.37
N ALA A 26 11.88 -0.65 -9.07
CA ALA A 26 10.41 -0.68 -8.90
C ALA A 26 9.70 -1.23 -10.16
N VAL A 27 10.25 -0.99 -11.35
CA VAL A 27 9.75 -1.53 -12.62
C VAL A 27 9.79 -3.06 -12.61
N ASP A 28 10.87 -3.67 -12.13
CA ASP A 28 11.04 -5.13 -12.10
C ASP A 28 10.11 -5.75 -11.06
N LEU A 29 9.99 -5.15 -9.87
CA LEU A 29 9.04 -5.59 -8.84
C LEU A 29 7.59 -5.53 -9.35
N GLY A 30 7.22 -4.44 -10.02
CA GLY A 30 5.91 -4.27 -10.62
C GLY A 30 5.64 -5.25 -11.77
N SER A 31 6.62 -5.50 -12.63
CA SER A 31 6.53 -6.49 -13.71
C SER A 31 6.30 -7.89 -13.17
N LEU A 32 7.01 -8.26 -12.09
CA LEU A 32 6.88 -9.56 -11.43
C LEU A 32 5.45 -9.79 -10.90
N VAL A 33 4.89 -8.82 -10.16
CA VAL A 33 3.54 -8.97 -9.60
C VAL A 33 2.44 -8.95 -10.68
N ILE A 34 2.60 -8.15 -11.75
CA ILE A 34 1.67 -8.15 -12.89
C ILE A 34 1.66 -9.54 -13.55
N LYS A 35 2.83 -10.06 -13.92
CA LYS A 35 2.97 -11.38 -14.52
C LYS A 35 2.36 -12.46 -13.64
N SER A 36 2.70 -12.48 -12.37
CA SER A 36 2.21 -13.48 -11.42
C SER A 36 0.70 -13.37 -11.17
N ALA A 37 0.13 -12.16 -11.17
CA ALA A 37 -1.32 -11.97 -11.03
C ALA A 37 -2.07 -12.57 -12.23
N ILE A 38 -1.57 -12.36 -13.46
CA ILE A 38 -2.13 -12.93 -14.69
C ILE A 38 -2.06 -14.46 -14.66
N GLU A 39 -0.88 -15.01 -14.28
CA GLU A 39 -0.68 -16.46 -14.17
C GLU A 39 -1.62 -17.09 -13.14
N ARG A 40 -1.77 -16.48 -11.95
CA ARG A 40 -2.68 -16.98 -10.90
C ARG A 40 -4.15 -16.90 -11.30
N ALA A 41 -4.52 -15.91 -12.11
CA ALA A 41 -5.86 -15.82 -12.69
C ALA A 41 -6.07 -16.84 -13.82
N ASN A 42 -5.06 -17.63 -14.19
CA ASN A 42 -5.08 -18.52 -15.36
C ASN A 42 -5.48 -17.78 -16.66
N LEU A 43 -4.99 -16.55 -16.80
CA LEU A 43 -5.20 -15.71 -17.98
C LEU A 43 -3.97 -15.71 -18.87
N LYS A 44 -4.18 -15.33 -20.14
CA LYS A 44 -3.09 -15.02 -21.08
C LYS A 44 -2.83 -13.50 -21.05
N PRO A 45 -1.59 -13.05 -21.22
CA PRO A 45 -1.28 -11.62 -21.30
C PRO A 45 -2.09 -10.85 -22.34
N GLU A 46 -2.43 -11.50 -23.46
CA GLU A 46 -3.23 -10.92 -24.56
C GLU A 46 -4.68 -10.62 -24.19
N GLN A 47 -5.16 -11.14 -23.06
CA GLN A 47 -6.53 -10.90 -22.58
C GLN A 47 -6.64 -9.64 -21.71
N VAL A 48 -5.50 -9.04 -21.34
CA VAL A 48 -5.47 -7.83 -20.51
C VAL A 48 -5.72 -6.60 -21.37
N ASP A 49 -6.80 -5.88 -21.06
CA ASP A 49 -7.18 -4.67 -21.79
C ASP A 49 -6.34 -3.45 -21.37
N GLU A 50 -6.04 -3.30 -20.07
CA GLU A 50 -5.32 -2.16 -19.54
C GLU A 50 -4.53 -2.51 -18.28
N VAL A 51 -3.46 -1.74 -18.01
CA VAL A 51 -2.67 -1.81 -16.76
C VAL A 51 -2.63 -0.46 -16.06
N ILE A 52 -2.96 -0.41 -14.76
CA ILE A 52 -2.95 0.80 -13.94
C ILE A 52 -2.09 0.55 -12.71
N MET A 53 -0.92 1.20 -12.63
CA MET A 53 0.00 1.01 -11.50
C MET A 53 0.30 2.33 -10.79
N GLY A 54 0.24 2.26 -9.45
CA GLY A 54 0.71 3.33 -8.58
C GLY A 54 2.23 3.35 -8.47
N ASN A 55 2.82 4.52 -8.58
CA ASN A 55 4.21 4.79 -8.24
C ASN A 55 4.34 6.27 -7.87
N VAL A 56 5.08 6.59 -6.82
CA VAL A 56 5.18 7.94 -6.27
C VAL A 56 6.55 8.55 -6.53
N LEU A 57 7.61 7.78 -6.34
CA LEU A 57 8.99 8.20 -6.47
C LEU A 57 9.53 7.78 -7.84
N ASP A 58 8.99 8.39 -8.90
CA ASP A 58 9.24 8.02 -10.29
C ASP A 58 10.40 8.78 -10.95
N ALA A 59 11.02 9.71 -10.25
CA ALA A 59 12.12 10.51 -10.78
C ALA A 59 13.28 9.61 -11.24
N GLY A 60 13.63 9.73 -12.53
CA GLY A 60 14.72 8.95 -13.15
C GLY A 60 14.34 7.52 -13.58
N LEU A 61 13.13 7.04 -13.34
CA LEU A 61 12.68 5.71 -13.78
C LEU A 61 12.30 5.64 -15.28
N GLY A 62 12.31 6.75 -15.98
CA GLY A 62 11.92 6.84 -17.39
C GLY A 62 10.43 7.14 -17.59
N GLN A 63 9.99 7.00 -18.84
CA GLN A 63 8.61 7.35 -19.19
C GLN A 63 7.63 6.28 -18.67
N ASN A 64 6.53 6.72 -18.02
CA ASN A 64 5.38 5.89 -17.69
C ASN A 64 5.77 4.53 -17.10
N VAL A 65 6.09 4.54 -15.83
CA VAL A 65 6.59 3.36 -15.09
C VAL A 65 5.66 2.16 -15.23
N ALA A 66 4.33 2.38 -15.17
CA ALA A 66 3.33 1.32 -15.39
C ALA A 66 3.41 0.70 -16.80
N ARG A 67 3.72 1.52 -17.82
CA ARG A 67 3.89 1.01 -19.18
C ARG A 67 5.11 0.10 -19.28
N GLN A 68 6.21 0.46 -18.65
CA GLN A 68 7.40 -0.38 -18.59
C GLN A 68 7.10 -1.71 -17.88
N MET A 69 6.42 -1.65 -16.73
CA MET A 69 6.00 -2.84 -15.98
C MET A 69 5.12 -3.76 -16.83
N SER A 70 4.13 -3.21 -17.53
CA SER A 70 3.19 -3.95 -18.38
C SER A 70 3.91 -4.71 -19.50
N VAL A 71 4.77 -4.03 -20.24
CA VAL A 71 5.49 -4.64 -21.37
C VAL A 71 6.50 -5.69 -20.88
N ASN A 72 7.23 -5.40 -19.78
CA ASN A 72 8.17 -6.35 -19.19
C ASN A 72 7.48 -7.59 -18.60
N ALA A 73 6.22 -7.45 -18.17
CA ALA A 73 5.39 -8.58 -17.73
C ALA A 73 4.89 -9.46 -18.89
N GLY A 74 5.14 -9.06 -20.14
CA GLY A 74 4.73 -9.81 -21.35
C GLY A 74 3.36 -9.42 -21.89
N ILE A 75 2.72 -8.37 -21.37
CA ILE A 75 1.45 -7.86 -21.93
C ILE A 75 1.74 -7.22 -23.30
N PRO A 76 0.89 -7.47 -24.32
CA PRO A 76 1.10 -6.92 -25.64
C PRO A 76 1.17 -5.39 -25.68
N VAL A 77 2.00 -4.86 -26.57
CA VAL A 77 2.13 -3.41 -26.76
C VAL A 77 0.84 -2.71 -27.19
N ALA A 78 -0.15 -3.47 -27.66
CA ALA A 78 -1.47 -2.97 -27.99
C ALA A 78 -2.31 -2.58 -26.75
N SER A 79 -2.07 -3.22 -25.60
CA SER A 79 -2.78 -2.92 -24.37
C SER A 79 -2.17 -1.67 -23.72
N PRO A 80 -2.93 -0.59 -23.49
CA PRO A 80 -2.43 0.63 -22.85
C PRO A 80 -2.07 0.41 -21.38
N ALA A 81 -1.28 1.33 -20.84
CA ALA A 81 -0.98 1.38 -19.42
C ALA A 81 -0.71 2.82 -18.97
N PHE A 82 -1.01 3.15 -17.73
CA PHE A 82 -0.65 4.43 -17.15
C PHE A 82 -0.28 4.34 -15.67
N THR A 83 0.60 5.26 -15.27
CA THR A 83 1.04 5.40 -13.89
C THR A 83 0.19 6.44 -13.17
N ILE A 84 -0.18 6.17 -11.92
CA ILE A 84 -0.87 7.15 -11.09
C ILE A 84 -0.07 7.47 -9.82
N ASN A 85 -0.16 8.70 -9.39
CA ASN A 85 0.36 9.18 -8.13
C ASN A 85 -0.78 9.81 -7.31
N LYS A 86 -1.13 9.15 -6.23
CA LYS A 86 -1.99 9.64 -5.15
C LYS A 86 -1.30 9.39 -3.82
N VAL A 87 0.01 9.59 -3.77
CA VAL A 87 0.87 9.30 -2.62
C VAL A 87 0.58 7.88 -2.08
N CYS A 88 0.39 7.70 -0.76
CA CYS A 88 0.12 6.38 -0.14
C CYS A 88 -1.11 5.65 -0.73
N GLY A 89 -2.06 6.40 -1.27
CA GLY A 89 -3.30 5.85 -1.85
C GLY A 89 -3.19 5.36 -3.29
N SER A 90 -2.03 5.47 -3.94
CA SER A 90 -1.86 5.17 -5.36
C SER A 90 -2.31 3.76 -5.74
N GLY A 91 -1.82 2.74 -5.04
CA GLY A 91 -2.15 1.34 -5.33
C GLY A 91 -3.65 1.03 -5.17
N LEU A 92 -4.31 1.56 -4.13
CA LEU A 92 -5.75 1.34 -3.94
C LEU A 92 -6.58 2.18 -4.93
N LYS A 93 -6.09 3.37 -5.32
CA LYS A 93 -6.73 4.17 -6.37
C LYS A 93 -6.63 3.50 -7.74
N ALA A 94 -5.53 2.82 -8.05
CA ALA A 94 -5.41 2.01 -9.26
C ALA A 94 -6.53 0.96 -9.33
N VAL A 95 -6.79 0.25 -8.23
CA VAL A 95 -7.91 -0.73 -8.15
C VAL A 95 -9.27 -0.06 -8.35
N GLN A 96 -9.49 1.13 -7.76
CA GLN A 96 -10.74 1.88 -7.97
C GLN A 96 -10.93 2.29 -9.43
N LEU A 97 -9.86 2.70 -10.12
CA LEU A 97 -9.90 3.08 -11.54
C LEU A 97 -10.16 1.84 -12.42
N ALA A 98 -9.54 0.71 -12.11
CA ALA A 98 -9.83 -0.56 -12.77
C ALA A 98 -11.30 -0.96 -12.62
N ALA A 99 -11.84 -0.87 -11.41
CA ALA A 99 -13.27 -1.11 -11.18
C ALA A 99 -14.16 -0.14 -12.00
N GLN A 100 -13.77 1.14 -12.09
CA GLN A 100 -14.49 2.14 -12.89
C GLN A 100 -14.46 1.79 -14.38
N ALA A 101 -13.30 1.43 -14.95
CA ALA A 101 -13.17 1.02 -16.34
C ALA A 101 -14.07 -0.17 -16.67
N VAL A 102 -14.09 -1.18 -15.79
CA VAL A 102 -14.96 -2.36 -15.92
C VAL A 102 -16.44 -1.99 -15.85
N LEU A 103 -16.83 -1.18 -14.85
CA LEU A 103 -18.24 -0.79 -14.65
C LEU A 103 -18.76 0.11 -15.79
N CYS A 104 -17.90 0.96 -16.36
CA CYS A 104 -18.22 1.82 -17.50
C CYS A 104 -18.23 1.04 -18.83
N GLY A 105 -17.61 -0.13 -18.88
CA GLY A 105 -17.50 -0.94 -20.09
C GLY A 105 -16.36 -0.55 -21.01
N ASP A 106 -15.38 0.22 -20.50
CA ASP A 106 -14.17 0.60 -21.24
C ASP A 106 -13.17 -0.57 -21.34
N ALA A 107 -13.21 -1.48 -20.36
CA ALA A 107 -12.39 -2.68 -20.30
C ALA A 107 -13.16 -3.83 -19.65
N ASP A 108 -12.78 -5.07 -19.95
CA ASP A 108 -13.27 -6.26 -19.27
C ASP A 108 -12.26 -6.83 -18.28
N ILE A 109 -10.94 -6.70 -18.55
CA ILE A 109 -9.86 -7.23 -17.74
C ILE A 109 -8.78 -6.16 -17.54
N VAL A 110 -8.59 -5.73 -16.29
CA VAL A 110 -7.59 -4.71 -15.93
C VAL A 110 -6.67 -5.25 -14.85
N VAL A 111 -5.36 -5.11 -15.03
CA VAL A 111 -4.39 -5.35 -13.94
C VAL A 111 -4.14 -4.03 -13.23
N ALA A 112 -4.33 -4.00 -11.91
CA ALA A 112 -4.19 -2.80 -11.10
C ALA A 112 -3.36 -3.07 -9.85
N GLY A 113 -2.53 -2.10 -9.49
CA GLY A 113 -1.68 -2.25 -8.31
C GLY A 113 -0.77 -1.07 -8.06
N GLY A 114 0.43 -1.35 -7.57
CA GLY A 114 1.48 -0.36 -7.40
C GLY A 114 2.81 -1.01 -7.04
N ALA A 115 3.88 -0.30 -7.32
CA ALA A 115 5.23 -0.67 -6.97
C ALA A 115 6.00 0.56 -6.49
N GLU A 116 6.87 0.36 -5.52
CA GLU A 116 7.75 1.40 -4.99
C GLU A 116 9.09 0.80 -4.59
N ASN A 117 10.17 1.46 -4.95
CA ASN A 117 11.47 1.24 -4.34
C ASN A 117 11.94 2.57 -3.73
N MET A 118 11.70 2.71 -2.42
CA MET A 118 12.07 3.94 -1.70
C MET A 118 13.59 3.99 -1.46
N SER A 119 14.26 2.84 -1.47
CA SER A 119 15.72 2.74 -1.34
C SER A 119 16.45 3.31 -2.55
N GLN A 120 15.81 3.33 -3.74
CA GLN A 120 16.38 3.86 -4.99
C GLN A 120 15.91 5.28 -5.31
N ALA A 121 15.13 5.93 -4.46
CA ALA A 121 14.69 7.28 -4.70
C ALA A 121 15.89 8.22 -4.92
N PRO A 122 15.97 8.92 -6.06
CA PRO A 122 17.16 9.70 -6.38
C PRO A 122 17.19 11.03 -5.63
N TYR A 123 18.38 11.61 -5.59
CA TYR A 123 18.55 13.00 -5.24
C TYR A 123 18.49 13.87 -6.49
N VAL A 124 17.86 15.04 -6.40
CA VAL A 124 17.75 15.99 -7.50
C VAL A 124 18.43 17.30 -7.18
N VAL A 125 18.99 17.95 -8.18
CA VAL A 125 19.56 19.29 -8.08
C VAL A 125 18.66 20.25 -8.85
N GLN A 126 17.94 21.09 -8.12
CA GLN A 126 17.05 22.10 -8.72
C GLN A 126 17.87 23.14 -9.47
N ASN A 127 17.27 23.73 -10.51
CA ASN A 127 17.85 24.80 -11.34
C ASN A 127 19.11 24.42 -12.15
N GLN A 128 19.56 23.17 -12.13
CA GLN A 128 20.77 22.76 -12.88
C GLN A 128 20.58 22.72 -14.40
N ARG A 129 19.36 22.72 -14.92
CA ARG A 129 19.12 22.77 -16.38
C ARG A 129 19.76 23.99 -17.02
N TRP A 130 19.84 25.10 -16.31
CA TRP A 130 20.44 26.35 -16.78
C TRP A 130 21.77 26.67 -16.09
N GLY A 131 22.31 25.74 -15.29
CA GLY A 131 23.51 25.90 -14.50
C GLY A 131 23.33 26.76 -13.25
N SER A 132 24.25 26.58 -12.29
CA SER A 132 24.36 27.47 -11.13
C SER A 132 25.25 28.66 -11.50
N ARG A 133 24.66 29.81 -11.74
CA ARG A 133 25.40 30.99 -12.20
C ARG A 133 26.37 31.53 -11.11
N MET A 134 25.99 31.44 -9.83
CA MET A 134 26.80 31.89 -8.69
C MET A 134 26.28 31.25 -7.41
N GLY A 135 27.18 30.80 -6.53
CA GLY A 135 26.89 30.16 -5.25
C GLY A 135 26.63 28.65 -5.34
N ASP A 136 26.34 28.06 -4.20
CA ASP A 136 26.13 26.61 -4.03
C ASP A 136 24.76 26.16 -4.56
N SER A 137 24.69 24.92 -5.02
CA SER A 137 23.42 24.23 -5.34
C SER A 137 23.06 23.25 -4.25
N LYS A 138 21.77 23.19 -3.88
CA LYS A 138 21.26 22.20 -2.95
C LYS A 138 20.91 20.90 -3.69
N VAL A 139 21.31 19.78 -3.13
CA VAL A 139 20.86 18.44 -3.51
C VAL A 139 19.67 18.08 -2.62
N VAL A 140 18.55 17.70 -3.25
CA VAL A 140 17.27 17.43 -2.54
C VAL A 140 16.95 15.95 -2.65
N ASP A 141 16.73 15.31 -1.51
CA ASP A 141 16.26 13.94 -1.40
C ASP A 141 14.79 13.87 -1.83
N THR A 142 14.51 13.16 -2.94
CA THR A 142 13.13 13.04 -3.46
C THR A 142 12.27 12.14 -2.58
N MET A 143 12.85 11.14 -1.89
CA MET A 143 12.10 10.31 -0.95
C MET A 143 11.48 11.15 0.17
N LEU A 144 12.27 12.05 0.76
CA LEU A 144 11.77 12.98 1.78
C LEU A 144 10.86 14.04 1.16
N ARG A 145 11.27 14.66 0.07
CA ARG A 145 10.57 15.82 -0.50
C ARG A 145 9.22 15.45 -1.10
N ASP A 146 9.16 14.39 -1.89
CA ASP A 146 7.99 14.01 -2.67
C ASP A 146 7.13 12.94 -1.98
N GLY A 147 7.74 12.13 -1.10
CA GLY A 147 7.06 11.05 -0.39
C GLY A 147 6.63 11.39 1.04
N LEU A 148 7.46 12.12 1.81
CA LEU A 148 7.32 12.21 3.27
C LEU A 148 7.19 13.65 3.81
N THR A 149 7.17 14.66 2.95
CA THR A 149 7.05 16.07 3.33
C THR A 149 5.75 16.66 2.77
N ASP A 150 5.01 17.37 3.62
CA ASP A 150 3.80 18.07 3.20
C ASP A 150 4.10 19.09 2.10
N GLY A 151 3.28 19.08 1.06
CA GLY A 151 3.49 19.95 -0.10
C GLY A 151 3.13 21.42 0.14
N PHE A 152 2.33 21.72 1.16
CA PHE A 152 1.80 23.05 1.45
C PHE A 152 2.65 23.81 2.47
N GLU A 153 2.91 23.20 3.62
CA GLU A 153 3.60 23.86 4.73
C GLU A 153 5.03 23.31 4.97
N GLY A 154 5.42 22.23 4.29
CA GLY A 154 6.80 21.72 4.28
C GLY A 154 7.20 20.93 5.54
N PHE A 155 6.27 20.52 6.38
CA PHE A 155 6.58 19.67 7.52
C PHE A 155 6.61 18.18 7.13
N HIS A 156 7.35 17.39 7.89
CA HIS A 156 7.40 15.94 7.72
C HIS A 156 6.07 15.28 8.14
N MET A 157 5.68 14.17 7.47
CA MET A 157 4.45 13.44 7.79
C MET A 157 4.34 13.02 9.27
N GLY A 158 5.46 12.80 9.96
CA GLY A 158 5.46 12.53 11.39
C GLY A 158 4.90 13.67 12.25
N ILE A 159 4.97 14.93 11.80
CA ILE A 159 4.31 16.05 12.48
C ILE A 159 2.79 15.91 12.40
N THR A 160 2.25 15.40 11.29
CA THR A 160 0.80 15.13 11.20
C THR A 160 0.34 14.07 12.19
N ALA A 161 1.20 13.08 12.48
CA ALA A 161 0.92 12.06 13.49
C ALA A 161 0.93 12.65 14.91
N GLU A 162 1.85 13.57 15.22
CA GLU A 162 1.84 14.31 16.48
C GLU A 162 0.56 15.16 16.62
N ASN A 163 0.12 15.82 15.55
CA ASN A 163 -1.12 16.60 15.54
C ASN A 163 -2.35 15.70 15.79
N VAL A 164 -2.39 14.52 15.18
CA VAL A 164 -3.46 13.54 15.42
C VAL A 164 -3.42 13.03 16.87
N SER A 165 -2.23 12.72 17.40
CA SER A 165 -2.05 12.33 18.79
C SER A 165 -2.64 13.38 19.76
N GLU A 166 -2.31 14.65 19.54
CA GLU A 166 -2.80 15.76 20.34
C GLU A 166 -4.31 15.96 20.21
N GLN A 167 -4.84 15.96 18.97
CA GLN A 167 -6.25 16.22 18.68
C GLN A 167 -7.18 15.13 19.23
N TYR A 168 -6.76 13.86 19.18
CA TYR A 168 -7.59 12.70 19.58
C TYR A 168 -7.22 12.14 20.96
N GLY A 169 -6.24 12.73 21.64
CA GLY A 169 -5.79 12.32 22.96
C GLY A 169 -5.17 10.92 22.95
N ILE A 170 -4.43 10.57 21.88
CA ILE A 170 -3.73 9.29 21.78
C ILE A 170 -2.39 9.41 22.49
N THR A 171 -2.20 8.67 23.57
CA THR A 171 -0.98 8.75 24.38
C THR A 171 0.19 8.03 23.71
N ARG A 172 1.40 8.26 24.20
CA ARG A 172 2.59 7.50 23.82
C ARG A 172 2.42 6.02 24.16
N GLU A 173 1.82 5.70 25.28
CA GLU A 173 1.55 4.33 25.73
C GLU A 173 0.60 3.60 24.76
N ASP A 174 -0.47 4.27 24.32
CA ASP A 174 -1.39 3.72 23.32
C ASP A 174 -0.67 3.36 22.02
N GLN A 175 0.21 4.28 21.56
CA GLN A 175 0.96 4.10 20.34
C GLN A 175 1.97 2.95 20.42
N ASP A 176 2.72 2.87 21.51
CA ASP A 176 3.72 1.83 21.70
C ASP A 176 3.05 0.45 21.87
N ASN A 177 1.94 0.35 22.60
CA ASN A 177 1.16 -0.89 22.73
C ASN A 177 0.59 -1.34 21.37
N PHE A 178 0.06 -0.42 20.58
CA PHE A 178 -0.42 -0.71 19.23
C PHE A 178 0.72 -1.23 18.34
N ALA A 179 1.87 -0.59 18.37
CA ALA A 179 3.03 -1.00 17.59
C ALA A 179 3.54 -2.40 17.99
N VAL A 180 3.60 -2.71 19.29
CA VAL A 180 3.95 -4.05 19.79
C VAL A 180 2.94 -5.09 19.30
N GLN A 181 1.66 -4.77 19.31
CA GLN A 181 0.63 -5.68 18.81
C GLN A 181 0.80 -5.96 17.32
N SER A 182 1.04 -4.93 16.50
CA SER A 182 1.31 -5.07 15.07
C SER A 182 2.52 -5.99 14.82
N GLN A 183 3.61 -5.77 15.52
CA GLN A 183 4.82 -6.60 15.42
C GLN A 183 4.55 -8.07 15.79
N LYS A 184 3.90 -8.32 16.92
CA LYS A 184 3.56 -9.67 17.37
C LYS A 184 2.66 -10.41 16.38
N ARG A 185 1.66 -9.72 15.83
CA ARG A 185 0.75 -10.29 14.83
C ARG A 185 1.51 -10.62 13.52
N ALA A 186 2.38 -9.74 13.06
CA ALA A 186 3.17 -9.97 11.85
C ALA A 186 4.13 -11.16 12.00
N VAL A 187 4.84 -11.23 13.11
CA VAL A 187 5.76 -12.35 13.40
C VAL A 187 4.99 -13.67 13.47
N ALA A 188 3.87 -13.71 14.21
CA ALA A 188 3.03 -14.90 14.31
C ALA A 188 2.45 -15.32 12.95
N ALA A 189 2.05 -14.37 12.12
CA ALA A 189 1.55 -14.63 10.77
C ALA A 189 2.62 -15.22 9.86
N ILE A 190 3.86 -14.70 9.90
CA ILE A 190 5.01 -15.25 9.16
C ILE A 190 5.29 -16.68 9.61
N GLU A 191 5.40 -16.92 10.93
CA GLU A 191 5.69 -18.24 11.47
C GLU A 191 4.59 -19.28 11.15
N ALA A 192 3.33 -18.83 11.11
CA ALA A 192 2.20 -19.66 10.71
C ALA A 192 2.04 -19.79 9.18
N GLY A 193 2.89 -19.15 8.39
CA GLY A 193 2.85 -19.21 6.93
C GLY A 193 1.63 -18.50 6.30
N ARG A 194 1.01 -17.53 7.01
CA ARG A 194 -0.20 -16.83 6.55
C ARG A 194 -0.01 -16.08 5.24
N PHE A 195 1.21 -15.61 4.97
CA PHE A 195 1.54 -14.82 3.77
C PHE A 195 2.01 -15.64 2.57
N LYS A 196 2.21 -16.96 2.70
CA LYS A 196 2.80 -17.79 1.63
C LYS A 196 2.04 -17.74 0.31
N GLU A 197 0.71 -17.69 0.37
CA GLU A 197 -0.14 -17.70 -0.82
C GLU A 197 -0.24 -16.32 -1.49
N GLU A 198 -0.02 -15.23 -0.78
CA GLU A 198 -0.06 -13.89 -1.34
C GLU A 198 1.31 -13.43 -1.86
N ILE A 199 2.40 -13.97 -1.33
CA ILE A 199 3.76 -13.58 -1.69
C ILE A 199 4.20 -14.26 -2.99
N VAL A 200 4.79 -13.45 -3.87
CA VAL A 200 5.56 -13.88 -5.03
C VAL A 200 7.04 -13.69 -4.69
N PRO A 201 7.84 -14.76 -4.65
CA PRO A 201 9.27 -14.65 -4.37
C PRO A 201 9.99 -13.76 -5.39
N VAL A 202 10.93 -12.97 -4.92
CA VAL A 202 11.82 -12.16 -5.77
C VAL A 202 13.17 -12.82 -5.88
N GLU A 203 13.59 -13.17 -7.08
CA GLU A 203 14.93 -13.67 -7.36
C GLU A 203 15.89 -12.48 -7.47
N ILE A 204 16.83 -12.37 -6.53
CA ILE A 204 17.81 -11.29 -6.47
C ILE A 204 19.11 -11.78 -7.10
N PRO A 205 19.49 -11.27 -8.29
CA PRO A 205 20.72 -11.69 -8.95
C PRO A 205 21.95 -11.45 -8.07
N GLN A 206 22.86 -12.42 -8.04
CA GLN A 206 24.12 -12.31 -7.35
C GLN A 206 25.27 -12.09 -8.34
N ARG A 207 26.30 -11.35 -7.91
CA ARG A 207 27.50 -11.15 -8.74
C ARG A 207 28.20 -12.48 -9.09
N ARG A 208 28.06 -13.49 -8.21
CA ARG A 208 28.56 -14.86 -8.40
C ARG A 208 27.61 -15.81 -7.67
N GLY A 209 27.36 -16.99 -8.27
CA GLY A 209 26.49 -18.02 -7.69
C GLY A 209 25.04 -17.90 -8.14
N GLU A 210 24.17 -18.67 -7.51
CA GLU A 210 22.72 -18.67 -7.77
C GLU A 210 22.05 -17.41 -7.20
N PRO A 211 20.93 -16.96 -7.78
CA PRO A 211 20.13 -15.87 -7.22
C PRO A 211 19.70 -16.18 -5.78
N ILE A 212 19.61 -15.14 -4.95
CA ILE A 212 18.96 -15.27 -3.63
C ILE A 212 17.46 -15.19 -3.85
N VAL A 213 16.73 -16.18 -3.35
CA VAL A 213 15.25 -16.15 -3.33
C VAL A 213 14.80 -15.40 -2.09
N PHE A 214 14.25 -14.21 -2.28
CA PHE A 214 13.66 -13.40 -1.23
C PHE A 214 12.13 -13.62 -1.22
N ASP A 215 11.61 -14.31 -0.19
CA ASP A 215 10.24 -14.81 -0.11
C ASP A 215 9.52 -14.47 1.20
N THR A 216 10.15 -13.70 2.08
CA THR A 216 9.64 -13.39 3.42
C THR A 216 9.85 -11.91 3.73
N ASP A 217 8.84 -11.26 4.32
CA ASP A 217 8.95 -9.87 4.78
C ASP A 217 10.07 -9.75 5.81
N GLU A 218 11.04 -8.86 5.58
CA GLU A 218 12.25 -8.78 6.41
C GLU A 218 12.17 -7.73 7.52
N PHE A 219 11.18 -6.84 7.49
CA PHE A 219 11.09 -5.71 8.42
C PHE A 219 10.53 -6.07 9.81
N PRO A 220 9.66 -7.10 10.01
CA PRO A 220 9.09 -7.46 11.31
C PRO A 220 10.15 -7.82 12.36
N ARG A 221 9.97 -7.32 13.58
CA ARG A 221 10.91 -7.48 14.70
C ARG A 221 10.36 -8.47 15.73
N LYS A 222 11.02 -9.61 15.87
CA LYS A 222 10.63 -10.69 16.81
C LYS A 222 10.76 -10.29 18.28
N ASP A 223 11.66 -9.37 18.60
CA ASP A 223 11.99 -8.91 19.95
C ASP A 223 11.25 -7.62 20.34
N ALA A 224 10.27 -7.18 19.55
CA ALA A 224 9.51 -5.98 19.85
C ALA A 224 8.74 -6.11 21.19
N SER A 225 8.99 -5.17 22.10
CA SER A 225 8.35 -5.12 23.41
C SER A 225 8.02 -3.69 23.80
N PHE A 226 7.00 -3.54 24.64
CA PHE A 226 6.63 -2.22 25.19
C PHE A 226 7.82 -1.54 25.90
N GLU A 227 8.55 -2.31 26.70
CA GLU A 227 9.74 -1.82 27.42
C GLU A 227 10.83 -1.33 26.44
N GLY A 228 11.02 -2.00 25.32
CA GLY A 228 11.96 -1.60 24.28
C GLY A 228 11.53 -0.30 23.59
N LEU A 229 10.25 -0.21 23.19
CA LEU A 229 9.70 0.94 22.48
C LEU A 229 9.65 2.19 23.39
N SER A 230 9.25 2.05 24.64
CA SER A 230 9.13 3.18 25.59
C SER A 230 10.44 3.94 25.82
N LYS A 231 11.59 3.30 25.59
CA LYS A 231 12.92 3.91 25.68
C LYS A 231 13.30 4.77 24.45
N LEU A 232 12.56 4.64 23.34
CA LEU A 232 12.85 5.38 22.12
C LEU A 232 12.49 6.86 22.28
N ARG A 233 13.34 7.73 21.72
CA ARG A 233 13.09 9.18 21.74
C ARG A 233 12.12 9.59 20.64
N PRO A 234 11.26 10.59 20.87
CA PRO A 234 10.49 11.22 19.82
C PRO A 234 11.39 11.73 18.69
N VAL A 235 10.92 11.59 17.44
CA VAL A 235 11.74 11.91 16.26
C VAL A 235 11.37 13.27 15.67
N PHE A 236 10.09 13.65 15.69
CA PHE A 236 9.58 14.78 14.92
C PHE A 236 9.31 16.04 15.75
N LYS A 237 9.02 15.90 17.03
CA LYS A 237 8.73 17.00 17.98
C LYS A 237 9.50 16.75 19.27
N LYS A 238 10.13 17.78 19.86
CA LYS A 238 11.01 17.65 21.05
C LYS A 238 10.35 16.88 22.20
N ASP A 239 9.12 17.22 22.52
CA ASP A 239 8.33 16.57 23.58
C ASP A 239 7.14 15.79 22.97
N GLY A 240 7.38 15.18 21.81
CA GLY A 240 6.38 14.44 21.05
C GLY A 240 6.21 13.00 21.53
N THR A 241 5.36 12.27 20.81
CA THR A 241 4.99 10.89 21.12
C THR A 241 5.39 9.90 20.02
N VAL A 242 5.66 10.41 18.81
CA VAL A 242 5.94 9.59 17.62
C VAL A 242 7.44 9.25 17.57
N THR A 243 7.73 7.96 17.49
CA THR A 243 9.08 7.41 17.46
C THR A 243 9.30 6.51 16.25
N ALA A 244 10.54 6.12 16.00
CA ALA A 244 10.85 5.11 14.98
C ALA A 244 10.25 3.72 15.28
N GLY A 245 9.78 3.45 16.50
CA GLY A 245 9.17 2.19 16.89
C GLY A 245 7.66 2.14 16.73
N ASN A 246 6.98 3.31 16.66
CA ASN A 246 5.53 3.42 16.52
C ASN A 246 5.10 4.14 15.22
N ALA A 247 6.00 4.21 14.25
CA ALA A 247 5.78 4.65 12.87
C ALA A 247 6.07 3.51 11.90
N SER A 248 5.47 3.54 10.73
CA SER A 248 5.81 2.60 9.64
C SER A 248 7.24 2.79 9.15
N GLY A 249 7.80 1.76 8.55
CA GLY A 249 9.10 1.83 7.88
C GLY A 249 9.06 2.53 6.54
N ILE A 250 10.25 2.82 6.02
CA ILE A 250 10.54 3.14 4.64
C ILE A 250 10.87 1.81 3.96
N ASN A 251 10.15 1.43 2.91
CA ASN A 251 10.20 0.06 2.41
C ASN A 251 10.12 0.00 0.87
N ASP A 252 10.48 -1.16 0.35
CA ASP A 252 10.45 -1.50 -1.06
C ASP A 252 9.46 -2.66 -1.29
N GLY A 253 8.72 -2.64 -2.39
CA GLY A 253 7.81 -3.73 -2.72
C GLY A 253 6.77 -3.37 -3.77
N ALA A 254 6.01 -4.38 -4.18
CA ALA A 254 4.95 -4.25 -5.17
C ALA A 254 3.76 -5.16 -4.84
N ALA A 255 2.58 -4.77 -5.33
CA ALA A 255 1.36 -5.58 -5.25
C ALA A 255 0.48 -5.34 -6.48
N ALA A 256 -0.23 -6.37 -6.92
CA ALA A 256 -1.15 -6.30 -8.03
C ALA A 256 -2.38 -7.19 -7.81
N VAL A 257 -3.51 -6.75 -8.36
CA VAL A 257 -4.74 -7.52 -8.48
C VAL A 257 -5.20 -7.54 -9.93
N VAL A 258 -5.94 -8.57 -10.31
CA VAL A 258 -6.68 -8.60 -11.58
C VAL A 258 -8.13 -8.28 -11.27
N VAL A 259 -8.63 -7.20 -11.87
CA VAL A 259 -10.04 -6.77 -11.80
C VAL A 259 -10.68 -7.05 -13.14
N MET A 260 -11.85 -7.69 -13.12
CA MET A 260 -12.59 -7.96 -14.37
C MET A 260 -14.10 -7.83 -14.19
N SER A 261 -14.84 -7.84 -15.31
CA SER A 261 -16.30 -7.93 -15.24
C SER A 261 -16.73 -9.33 -14.78
N ALA A 262 -17.78 -9.40 -13.95
CA ALA A 262 -18.31 -10.67 -13.47
C ALA A 262 -18.76 -11.57 -14.64
N GLU A 263 -19.29 -10.97 -15.71
CA GLU A 263 -19.66 -11.68 -16.94
C GLU A 263 -18.42 -12.34 -17.57
N LYS A 264 -17.30 -11.60 -17.66
CA LYS A 264 -16.05 -12.11 -18.25
C LYS A 264 -15.41 -13.19 -17.40
N ALA A 265 -15.44 -13.04 -16.07
CA ALA A 265 -14.96 -14.06 -15.13
C ALA A 265 -15.76 -15.39 -15.34
N LYS A 266 -17.08 -15.29 -15.47
CA LYS A 266 -17.95 -16.44 -15.74
C LYS A 266 -17.68 -17.06 -17.12
N GLU A 267 -17.53 -16.23 -18.15
CA GLU A 267 -17.22 -16.68 -19.53
C GLU A 267 -15.92 -17.50 -19.57
N LEU A 268 -14.89 -17.02 -18.87
CA LEU A 268 -13.56 -17.65 -18.85
C LEU A 268 -13.44 -18.77 -17.78
N GLY A 269 -14.45 -18.94 -16.93
CA GLY A 269 -14.41 -19.91 -15.84
C GLY A 269 -13.38 -19.59 -14.77
N VAL A 270 -13.05 -18.30 -14.58
CA VAL A 270 -12.07 -17.84 -13.60
C VAL A 270 -12.73 -17.69 -12.22
N PRO A 271 -12.16 -18.28 -11.14
CA PRO A 271 -12.68 -18.13 -9.80
C PRO A 271 -12.64 -16.66 -9.32
N VAL A 272 -13.71 -16.24 -8.68
CA VAL A 272 -13.82 -14.88 -8.11
C VAL A 272 -13.37 -14.91 -6.64
N LEU A 273 -12.40 -14.08 -6.27
CA LEU A 273 -11.97 -13.90 -4.90
C LEU A 273 -12.95 -13.01 -4.11
N ALA A 274 -13.37 -11.90 -4.71
CA ALA A 274 -14.35 -10.99 -4.13
C ALA A 274 -14.93 -10.03 -5.17
N THR A 275 -16.10 -9.47 -4.88
CA THR A 275 -16.74 -8.39 -5.62
C THR A 275 -16.42 -7.04 -4.97
N ILE A 276 -16.08 -6.02 -5.75
CA ILE A 276 -15.89 -4.64 -5.26
C ILE A 276 -17.28 -4.02 -5.08
N LYS A 277 -17.74 -3.88 -3.86
CA LYS A 277 -19.10 -3.40 -3.55
C LYS A 277 -19.18 -1.87 -3.53
N SER A 278 -18.19 -1.23 -2.94
CA SER A 278 -18.13 0.23 -2.89
C SER A 278 -16.70 0.72 -2.67
N TYR A 279 -16.49 1.95 -3.03
CA TYR A 279 -15.23 2.66 -2.76
C TYR A 279 -15.48 4.16 -2.67
N ALA A 280 -14.63 4.84 -1.91
CA ALA A 280 -14.69 6.29 -1.77
C ALA A 280 -13.31 6.88 -1.48
N SER A 281 -13.20 8.17 -1.74
CA SER A 281 -12.09 9.01 -1.28
C SER A 281 -12.64 10.24 -0.57
N ALA A 282 -11.86 10.79 0.36
CA ALA A 282 -12.20 12.02 1.08
C ALA A 282 -10.96 12.91 1.19
N GLY A 283 -11.17 14.21 1.23
CA GLY A 283 -10.18 15.22 1.57
C GLY A 283 -10.43 15.76 2.97
N LEU A 284 -9.37 16.21 3.65
CA LEU A 284 -9.39 16.84 4.95
C LEU A 284 -8.16 17.76 5.11
N ASP A 285 -8.05 18.43 6.24
CA ASP A 285 -6.88 19.26 6.54
C ASP A 285 -5.57 18.43 6.46
N PRO A 286 -4.60 18.85 5.63
CA PRO A 286 -3.30 18.17 5.52
C PRO A 286 -2.57 17.98 6.86
N LYS A 287 -2.77 18.87 7.83
CA LYS A 287 -2.15 18.81 9.16
C LYS A 287 -2.52 17.56 9.95
N VAL A 288 -3.65 16.95 9.61
CA VAL A 288 -4.17 15.73 10.25
C VAL A 288 -4.50 14.65 9.21
N MET A 289 -3.70 14.55 8.17
CA MET A 289 -3.91 13.62 7.04
C MET A 289 -4.16 12.18 7.49
N GLY A 290 -3.60 11.78 8.63
CA GLY A 290 -3.80 10.45 9.23
C GLY A 290 -5.26 10.10 9.49
N CYS A 291 -6.15 11.09 9.64
CA CYS A 291 -7.59 10.89 9.84
C CYS A 291 -8.36 10.62 8.53
N GLY A 292 -7.70 10.65 7.36
CA GLY A 292 -8.32 10.40 6.06
C GLY A 292 -9.16 9.12 5.97
N PRO A 293 -8.72 7.98 6.54
CA PRO A 293 -9.48 6.74 6.57
C PRO A 293 -10.87 6.89 7.22
N ILE A 294 -11.02 7.73 8.23
CA ILE A 294 -12.29 7.95 8.92
C ILE A 294 -13.36 8.41 7.93
N TYR A 295 -13.05 9.46 7.18
CA TYR A 295 -13.98 10.07 6.21
C TYR A 295 -14.18 9.21 4.97
N ALA A 296 -13.10 8.59 4.46
CA ALA A 296 -13.18 7.73 3.28
C ALA A 296 -13.98 6.45 3.57
N SER A 297 -13.77 5.82 4.73
CA SER A 297 -14.50 4.62 5.14
C SER A 297 -15.98 4.90 5.39
N ARG A 298 -16.32 5.99 6.10
CA ARG A 298 -17.72 6.39 6.29
C ARG A 298 -18.46 6.58 4.94
N LYS A 299 -17.83 7.27 3.97
CA LYS A 299 -18.38 7.42 2.63
C LYS A 299 -18.51 6.12 1.87
N ALA A 300 -17.53 5.21 1.98
CA ALA A 300 -17.59 3.92 1.31
C ALA A 300 -18.70 3.03 1.90
N LEU A 301 -18.83 3.01 3.24
CA LEU A 301 -19.91 2.32 3.95
C LEU A 301 -21.29 2.85 3.53
N GLU A 302 -21.50 4.16 3.60
CA GLU A 302 -22.74 4.80 3.18
C GLU A 302 -23.09 4.46 1.72
N LYS A 303 -22.13 4.58 0.80
CA LYS A 303 -22.32 4.28 -0.63
C LYS A 303 -22.66 2.81 -0.87
N GLY A 304 -22.11 1.90 -0.07
CA GLY A 304 -22.39 0.46 -0.14
C GLY A 304 -23.67 0.03 0.60
N GLY A 305 -24.28 0.92 1.40
CA GLY A 305 -25.40 0.59 2.27
C GLY A 305 -25.01 -0.27 3.46
N PHE A 306 -23.77 -0.12 3.95
CA PHE A 306 -23.20 -0.90 5.05
C PHE A 306 -22.92 -0.05 6.28
N THR A 307 -22.77 -0.73 7.41
CA THR A 307 -22.29 -0.17 8.68
C THR A 307 -20.96 -0.82 9.06
N VAL A 308 -20.29 -0.29 10.07
CA VAL A 308 -19.06 -0.91 10.61
C VAL A 308 -19.34 -2.31 11.18
N ALA A 309 -20.51 -2.54 11.74
CA ALA A 309 -20.90 -3.85 12.29
C ALA A 309 -20.99 -4.96 11.22
N ASP A 310 -21.20 -4.57 9.95
CA ASP A 310 -21.27 -5.51 8.83
C ASP A 310 -19.88 -5.98 8.35
N LEU A 311 -18.80 -5.40 8.86
CA LEU A 311 -17.44 -5.76 8.49
C LEU A 311 -16.93 -6.95 9.30
N ASP A 312 -16.38 -7.95 8.61
CA ASP A 312 -15.74 -9.11 9.24
C ASP A 312 -14.25 -8.89 9.44
N LEU A 313 -13.58 -8.22 8.47
CA LEU A 313 -12.16 -7.90 8.51
C LEU A 313 -11.89 -6.49 7.98
N VAL A 314 -10.85 -5.87 8.52
CA VAL A 314 -10.39 -4.54 8.12
C VAL A 314 -8.86 -4.55 7.97
N GLU A 315 -8.37 -4.11 6.84
CA GLU A 315 -6.97 -3.71 6.65
C GLU A 315 -6.91 -2.19 6.59
N SER A 316 -6.45 -1.58 7.67
CA SER A 316 -6.22 -0.13 7.78
C SER A 316 -4.73 0.14 7.85
N ASN A 317 -4.17 0.82 6.85
CA ASN A 317 -2.73 1.03 6.79
C ASN A 317 -2.22 1.81 8.01
N GLU A 318 -1.17 1.28 8.63
CA GLU A 318 -0.54 1.82 9.83
C GLU A 318 0.63 2.75 9.47
N ALA A 319 0.35 3.91 8.86
CA ALA A 319 1.42 4.88 8.60
C ALA A 319 2.09 5.34 9.90
N PHE A 320 1.28 5.53 10.95
CA PHE A 320 1.69 5.85 12.33
C PHE A 320 0.71 5.20 13.32
N ALA A 321 1.20 4.76 14.46
CA ALA A 321 0.33 4.21 15.52
C ALA A 321 -0.68 5.26 16.02
N ALA A 322 -0.28 6.51 16.18
CA ALA A 322 -1.18 7.61 16.55
C ALA A 322 -2.40 7.69 15.64
N GLN A 323 -2.16 7.65 14.31
CA GLN A 323 -3.21 7.69 13.30
C GLN A 323 -4.06 6.42 13.35
N ALA A 324 -3.46 5.24 13.46
CA ALA A 324 -4.19 3.97 13.47
C ALA A 324 -5.11 3.86 14.70
N CYS A 325 -4.65 4.26 15.88
CA CYS A 325 -5.45 4.35 17.10
C CYS A 325 -6.63 5.32 16.94
N ALA A 326 -6.39 6.52 16.38
CA ALA A 326 -7.44 7.51 16.15
C ALA A 326 -8.51 6.99 15.18
N VAL A 327 -8.10 6.35 14.07
CA VAL A 327 -9.02 5.75 13.09
C VAL A 327 -9.86 4.64 13.72
N GLY A 328 -9.23 3.74 14.47
CA GLY A 328 -9.94 2.65 15.15
C GLY A 328 -10.99 3.17 16.14
N LYS A 329 -10.62 4.16 16.97
CA LYS A 329 -11.50 4.83 17.93
C LYS A 329 -12.69 5.52 17.26
N GLU A 330 -12.43 6.34 16.24
CA GLU A 330 -13.44 7.17 15.56
C GLU A 330 -14.42 6.37 14.69
N LEU A 331 -13.98 5.25 14.13
CA LEU A 331 -14.85 4.33 13.39
C LEU A 331 -15.52 3.29 14.28
N GLY A 332 -15.08 3.13 15.54
CA GLY A 332 -15.56 2.08 16.43
C GLY A 332 -15.20 0.68 15.93
N LEU A 333 -13.98 0.53 15.38
CA LEU A 333 -13.51 -0.76 14.87
C LEU A 333 -13.19 -1.72 16.02
N ASP A 334 -13.57 -2.99 15.84
CA ASP A 334 -13.14 -4.06 16.71
C ASP A 334 -11.65 -4.38 16.46
N PRO A 335 -10.75 -4.19 17.44
CA PRO A 335 -9.32 -4.45 17.26
C PRO A 335 -8.99 -5.89 16.84
N GLU A 336 -9.86 -6.86 17.15
CA GLU A 336 -9.66 -8.27 16.78
C GLU A 336 -9.98 -8.54 15.29
N LYS A 337 -10.59 -7.58 14.61
CA LYS A 337 -10.89 -7.63 13.18
C LYS A 337 -9.94 -6.77 12.33
N VAL A 338 -9.11 -5.94 12.95
CA VAL A 338 -8.23 -4.98 12.26
C VAL A 338 -6.81 -5.50 12.21
N ASN A 339 -6.21 -5.51 11.01
CA ASN A 339 -4.80 -5.87 10.77
C ASN A 339 -4.41 -7.13 11.54
N VAL A 340 -5.20 -8.16 11.38
CA VAL A 340 -5.10 -9.40 12.17
C VAL A 340 -3.78 -10.16 11.98
N ASN A 341 -3.06 -9.84 10.92
CA ASN A 341 -1.72 -10.35 10.59
C ASN A 341 -0.62 -9.28 10.77
N GLY A 342 -0.87 -8.23 11.55
CA GLY A 342 -0.01 -7.06 11.63
C GLY A 342 -0.20 -6.11 10.46
N GLY A 343 0.31 -4.90 10.56
CA GLY A 343 0.18 -3.87 9.54
C GLY A 343 1.52 -3.19 9.21
N ALA A 344 1.47 -1.99 8.64
CA ALA A 344 2.64 -1.33 8.08
C ALA A 344 3.74 -0.96 9.09
N ILE A 345 3.43 -0.82 10.37
CA ILE A 345 4.43 -0.61 11.42
C ILE A 345 5.38 -1.82 11.49
N ALA A 346 4.83 -3.02 11.33
CA ALA A 346 5.60 -4.25 11.34
C ALA A 346 6.07 -4.68 9.95
N LEU A 347 5.18 -4.67 8.95
CA LEU A 347 5.45 -5.18 7.61
C LEU A 347 6.17 -4.17 6.72
N GLY A 348 5.85 -2.88 6.85
CA GLY A 348 6.44 -1.83 6.02
C GLY A 348 5.41 -1.08 5.15
N HIS A 349 5.87 0.07 4.59
CA HIS A 349 5.01 1.00 3.85
C HIS A 349 5.67 1.50 2.54
N PRO A 350 5.81 0.63 1.51
CA PRO A 350 6.19 1.08 0.17
C PRO A 350 5.03 1.92 -0.42
N ILE A 351 5.16 3.26 -0.39
CA ILE A 351 4.02 4.19 -0.48
C ILE A 351 3.14 3.98 -1.71
N GLY A 352 3.71 3.81 -2.89
CA GLY A 352 2.94 3.60 -4.13
C GLY A 352 2.24 2.23 -4.21
N ALA A 353 2.78 1.22 -3.51
CA ALA A 353 2.24 -0.14 -3.49
C ALA A 353 1.25 -0.40 -2.36
N SER A 354 1.38 0.32 -1.24
CA SER A 354 0.71 -0.01 0.04
C SER A 354 -0.79 -0.17 -0.06
N GLY A 355 -1.47 0.67 -0.85
CA GLY A 355 -2.93 0.58 -0.99
C GLY A 355 -3.39 -0.73 -1.63
N CYS A 356 -2.65 -1.27 -2.60
CA CYS A 356 -2.92 -2.59 -3.17
C CYS A 356 -2.44 -3.70 -2.22
N ARG A 357 -1.29 -3.52 -1.55
CA ARG A 357 -0.75 -4.48 -0.59
C ARG A 357 -1.76 -4.82 0.51
N ILE A 358 -2.38 -3.82 1.14
CA ILE A 358 -3.38 -4.06 2.19
C ILE A 358 -4.61 -4.80 1.63
N LEU A 359 -5.03 -4.50 0.41
CA LEU A 359 -6.15 -5.21 -0.22
C LEU A 359 -5.79 -6.67 -0.52
N VAL A 360 -4.58 -6.96 -0.98
CA VAL A 360 -4.09 -8.32 -1.20
C VAL A 360 -4.14 -9.14 0.09
N THR A 361 -3.59 -8.61 1.18
CA THR A 361 -3.60 -9.27 2.49
C THR A 361 -5.04 -9.48 3.00
N LEU A 362 -5.91 -8.47 2.84
CA LEU A 362 -7.33 -8.57 3.19
C LEU A 362 -8.02 -9.73 2.49
N LEU A 363 -7.85 -9.84 1.15
CA LEU A 363 -8.51 -10.86 0.34
C LEU A 363 -8.08 -12.28 0.75
N HIS A 364 -6.78 -12.51 0.92
CA HIS A 364 -6.27 -13.80 1.35
C HIS A 364 -6.70 -14.16 2.79
N GLU A 365 -6.77 -13.18 3.69
CA GLU A 365 -7.22 -13.43 5.05
C GLU A 365 -8.73 -13.67 5.12
N MET A 366 -9.51 -12.97 4.28
CA MET A 366 -10.95 -13.24 4.14
C MET A 366 -11.21 -14.66 3.66
N GLU A 367 -10.43 -15.16 2.72
CA GLU A 367 -10.54 -16.54 2.26
C GLU A 367 -10.24 -17.54 3.38
N LYS A 368 -9.12 -17.35 4.10
CA LYS A 368 -8.67 -18.26 5.18
C LYS A 368 -9.60 -18.31 6.39
N ARG A 369 -10.38 -17.24 6.61
CA ARG A 369 -11.35 -17.16 7.74
C ARG A 369 -12.81 -17.35 7.30
N ASP A 370 -13.06 -17.57 6.03
CA ASP A 370 -14.42 -17.56 5.46
C ASP A 370 -15.19 -16.27 5.79
N ALA A 371 -14.46 -15.15 5.82
CA ALA A 371 -15.02 -13.83 6.07
C ALA A 371 -15.72 -13.31 4.81
N LYS A 372 -16.88 -12.69 4.98
CA LYS A 372 -17.73 -12.27 3.85
C LYS A 372 -17.43 -10.84 3.40
N ARG A 373 -17.24 -9.92 4.33
CA ARG A 373 -17.08 -8.50 3.99
C ARG A 373 -15.83 -7.90 4.60
N GLY A 374 -15.02 -7.27 3.76
CA GLY A 374 -13.76 -6.65 4.13
C GLY A 374 -13.66 -5.19 3.72
N LEU A 375 -12.94 -4.41 4.51
CA LEU A 375 -12.60 -3.02 4.24
C LEU A 375 -11.08 -2.85 4.14
N ALA A 376 -10.59 -2.30 3.03
CA ALA A 376 -9.22 -1.79 2.91
C ALA A 376 -9.25 -0.26 2.90
N THR A 377 -8.47 0.39 3.77
CA THR A 377 -8.44 1.86 3.88
C THR A 377 -7.07 2.37 4.27
N LEU A 378 -6.72 3.58 3.83
CA LEU A 378 -5.47 4.24 4.21
C LEU A 378 -5.54 5.76 4.13
N CYS A 379 -4.70 6.40 4.96
CA CYS A 379 -4.42 7.83 4.91
C CYS A 379 -3.47 8.16 3.75
N ILE A 380 -3.48 9.41 3.35
CA ILE A 380 -2.73 9.88 2.18
C ILE A 380 -2.17 11.26 2.49
N GLY A 381 -0.87 11.45 2.26
CA GLY A 381 -0.21 12.75 2.37
C GLY A 381 -0.94 13.82 1.55
N GLY A 382 -0.92 15.08 2.04
CA GLY A 382 -1.68 16.17 1.46
C GLY A 382 -3.14 16.26 1.94
N GLY A 383 -3.52 15.49 2.99
CA GLY A 383 -4.85 15.56 3.61
C GLY A 383 -5.93 14.80 2.84
N MET A 384 -5.73 13.51 2.63
CA MET A 384 -6.69 12.66 1.95
C MET A 384 -6.82 11.28 2.62
N GLY A 385 -7.88 10.56 2.26
CA GLY A 385 -8.06 9.14 2.55
C GLY A 385 -8.76 8.43 1.41
N THR A 386 -8.61 7.12 1.37
CA THR A 386 -9.33 6.27 0.41
C THR A 386 -9.70 4.94 1.04
N ALA A 387 -10.80 4.34 0.57
CA ALA A 387 -11.35 3.09 1.10
C ALA A 387 -12.00 2.27 -0.02
N VAL A 388 -11.90 0.95 0.10
CA VAL A 388 -12.58 -0.03 -0.76
C VAL A 388 -13.24 -1.08 0.12
N ILE A 389 -14.50 -1.41 -0.17
CA ILE A 389 -15.24 -2.49 0.47
C ILE A 389 -15.40 -3.61 -0.55
N VAL A 390 -15.03 -4.83 -0.14
CA VAL A 390 -15.13 -6.04 -0.93
C VAL A 390 -16.02 -7.07 -0.23
N GLU A 391 -16.67 -7.94 -1.02
CA GLU A 391 -17.55 -8.99 -0.51
C GLU A 391 -17.30 -10.30 -1.27
N ARG A 392 -17.21 -11.40 -0.51
CA ARG A 392 -17.07 -12.78 -1.02
C ARG A 392 -18.42 -13.49 -1.10
#